data_3907b3f2cf83ab60bc40e57b5a96acf6
#
_entry.id   3907b3f2cf83ab60bc40e57b5a96acf6
#
_cell.length_a   1.000
_cell.length_b   1.000
_cell.length_c   1.000
_cell.angle_alpha   90.00
_cell.angle_beta   90.00
_cell.angle_gamma   90.00
#
_symmetry.space_group_name_H-M   'P 1'
#
loop_
_entity.id
_entity.type
_entity.pdbx_description
1 polymer ?
#
loop_
_entity_poly.entity_id
_entity_poly.type
_entity_poly.pdbx_seq_one_letter_code
_entity_poly.pdbx_strand_id
1 'polypeptide(L)'
;MIDKRNFFYASDLAQLYNISKQTLIFYDKKDLFKPDYVDSNGYRMYSLKQFFILGIILDLKTMGFHLNDIKNFLEHRTPEDTLSLLNKQLHKLTKQIELTSKLCDNIKSKINTINVYNDCKLNEITLSYREEEYFLVSEDILLSLPQKERFLAAATLLNSAVDQNGLKEYSISGFIFNESVNDFSPKSYKVFCKTNKKRHNYIKPYGLYLQICVNTNFADAVNTAKPFLIKFCQALNLKTNNIIYIKTLRNYWSTDSHDNFISKIEVPVL
;
A
#
# COMPACT_ATOMS: atom_id res chain seq x y z
N MET A 1 -53.57 28.62 18.53
CA MET A 1 -52.61 28.22 19.59
C MET A 1 -51.93 26.93 19.13
N ILE A 2 -50.61 26.85 19.05
CA ILE A 2 -49.88 25.62 18.62
C ILE A 2 -49.99 24.61 19.76
N ASP A 3 -50.45 23.39 19.45
CA ASP A 3 -50.44 22.30 20.44
C ASP A 3 -49.00 21.79 20.64
N LYS A 4 -48.38 22.27 21.72
CA LYS A 4 -46.96 21.94 22.06
C LYS A 4 -46.71 20.45 22.28
N ARG A 5 -47.73 19.63 22.49
CA ARG A 5 -47.62 18.16 22.67
C ARG A 5 -47.16 17.45 21.41
N ASN A 6 -47.27 18.08 20.24
CA ASN A 6 -46.89 17.53 18.96
C ASN A 6 -45.46 17.95 18.51
N PHE A 7 -44.70 18.60 19.39
CA PHE A 7 -43.34 19.07 19.09
C PHE A 7 -42.34 18.48 20.07
N PHE A 8 -41.14 18.26 19.57
CA PHE A 8 -39.97 17.89 20.35
C PHE A 8 -39.18 19.13 20.72
N TYR A 9 -38.74 19.24 21.95
CA TYR A 9 -37.72 20.21 22.32
C TYR A 9 -36.33 19.78 21.84
N ALA A 10 -35.40 20.72 21.74
CA ALA A 10 -34.02 20.40 21.37
C ALA A 10 -33.38 19.37 22.33
N SER A 11 -33.80 19.33 23.61
CA SER A 11 -33.38 18.31 24.57
C SER A 11 -33.85 16.92 24.18
N ASP A 12 -35.07 16.80 23.71
CA ASP A 12 -35.71 15.52 23.40
C ASP A 12 -35.04 14.89 22.17
N LEU A 13 -34.85 15.68 21.10
CA LEU A 13 -34.14 15.23 19.90
C LEU A 13 -32.69 14.88 20.19
N ALA A 14 -32.01 15.69 21.01
CA ALA A 14 -30.63 15.43 21.40
C ALA A 14 -30.50 14.10 22.14
N GLN A 15 -31.42 13.81 23.04
CA GLN A 15 -31.45 12.55 23.77
C GLN A 15 -31.83 11.38 22.88
N LEU A 16 -32.86 11.49 22.02
CA LEU A 16 -33.31 10.41 21.13
C LEU A 16 -32.25 9.99 20.12
N TYR A 17 -31.50 10.95 19.58
CA TYR A 17 -30.44 10.68 18.60
C TYR A 17 -29.01 10.55 19.18
N ASN A 18 -28.91 10.61 20.52
CA ASN A 18 -27.62 10.56 21.23
C ASN A 18 -26.60 11.58 20.72
N ILE A 19 -27.07 12.82 20.51
CA ILE A 19 -26.25 13.96 20.10
C ILE A 19 -26.29 15.07 21.15
N SER A 20 -25.41 16.04 21.06
CA SER A 20 -25.45 17.20 21.94
C SER A 20 -26.50 18.22 21.49
N LYS A 21 -27.10 18.97 22.44
CA LYS A 21 -27.92 20.13 22.10
C LYS A 21 -27.16 21.17 21.27
N GLN A 22 -25.86 21.28 21.49
CA GLN A 22 -24.99 22.18 20.72
C GLN A 22 -24.92 21.79 19.25
N THR A 23 -25.01 20.49 18.91
CA THR A 23 -25.07 20.01 17.53
C THR A 23 -26.33 20.59 16.82
N LEU A 24 -27.49 20.59 17.45
CA LEU A 24 -28.70 21.14 16.88
C LEU A 24 -28.59 22.67 16.71
N ILE A 25 -28.02 23.37 17.70
CA ILE A 25 -27.77 24.81 17.61
C ILE A 25 -26.79 25.14 16.49
N PHE A 26 -25.79 24.30 16.31
CA PHE A 26 -24.81 24.42 15.23
C PHE A 26 -25.46 24.22 13.86
N TYR A 27 -26.30 23.20 13.70
CA TYR A 27 -27.05 22.96 12.46
C TYR A 27 -28.00 24.10 12.11
N ASP A 28 -28.67 24.66 13.11
CA ASP A 28 -29.52 25.87 12.96
C ASP A 28 -28.69 27.08 12.46
N LYS A 29 -27.57 27.38 13.11
CA LYS A 29 -26.63 28.44 12.69
C LYS A 29 -26.03 28.24 11.28
N LYS A 30 -25.95 27.00 10.82
CA LYS A 30 -25.47 26.66 9.46
C LYS A 30 -26.56 26.59 8.41
N ASP A 31 -27.79 26.98 8.77
CA ASP A 31 -28.98 26.88 7.93
C ASP A 31 -29.20 25.45 7.36
N LEU A 32 -28.75 24.45 8.08
CA LEU A 32 -28.93 23.04 7.71
C LEU A 32 -30.20 22.45 8.29
N PHE A 33 -30.49 22.78 9.56
CA PHE A 33 -31.63 22.23 10.29
C PHE A 33 -32.18 23.28 11.28
N LYS A 34 -33.17 24.01 10.85
CA LYS A 34 -33.82 25.06 11.67
C LYS A 34 -35.03 24.49 12.43
N PRO A 35 -35.34 24.97 13.63
CA PRO A 35 -36.58 24.60 14.30
C PRO A 35 -37.79 25.15 13.54
N ASP A 36 -38.88 24.37 13.50
CA ASP A 36 -40.17 24.86 12.94
C ASP A 36 -40.77 26.01 13.75
N TYR A 37 -40.47 26.01 15.06
CA TYR A 37 -40.97 27.03 15.95
C TYR A 37 -39.97 27.35 17.07
N VAL A 38 -39.94 28.62 17.47
CA VAL A 38 -39.21 29.07 18.67
C VAL A 38 -40.27 29.74 19.57
N ASP A 39 -40.42 29.26 20.81
CA ASP A 39 -41.41 29.81 21.71
C ASP A 39 -40.98 31.17 22.31
N SER A 40 -41.90 31.82 23.05
CA SER A 40 -41.65 33.13 23.67
C SER A 40 -40.49 33.14 24.67
N ASN A 41 -40.12 31.99 25.19
CA ASN A 41 -38.99 31.81 26.11
C ASN A 41 -37.66 31.44 25.35
N GLY A 42 -37.69 31.44 24.02
CA GLY A 42 -36.53 31.12 23.19
C GLY A 42 -36.26 29.62 23.02
N TYR A 43 -37.16 28.74 23.46
CA TYR A 43 -36.98 27.29 23.28
C TYR A 43 -37.31 26.89 21.86
N ARG A 44 -36.34 26.13 21.24
CA ARG A 44 -36.47 25.56 19.91
C ARG A 44 -37.37 24.33 19.95
N MET A 45 -38.35 24.30 19.07
CA MET A 45 -39.34 23.22 18.95
C MET A 45 -39.33 22.68 17.52
N TYR A 46 -39.33 21.37 17.41
CA TYR A 46 -39.15 20.60 16.17
C TYR A 46 -40.37 19.70 15.96
N SER A 47 -40.91 19.67 14.74
CA SER A 47 -42.04 18.81 14.39
C SER A 47 -41.62 17.35 14.21
N LEU A 48 -42.61 16.44 14.10
CA LEU A 48 -42.40 15.05 13.76
C LEU A 48 -41.69 14.90 12.39
N LYS A 49 -42.02 15.76 11.41
CA LYS A 49 -41.30 15.80 10.13
C LYS A 49 -39.81 16.07 10.33
N GLN A 50 -39.46 16.99 11.21
CA GLN A 50 -38.07 17.33 11.50
C GLN A 50 -37.35 16.23 12.27
N PHE A 51 -38.05 15.45 13.09
CA PHE A 51 -37.47 14.23 13.66
C PHE A 51 -36.88 13.33 12.55
N PHE A 52 -37.66 12.99 11.53
CA PHE A 52 -37.15 12.16 10.42
C PHE A 52 -36.04 12.85 9.60
N ILE A 53 -36.14 14.16 9.38
CA ILE A 53 -35.09 14.91 8.65
C ILE A 53 -33.80 14.90 9.42
N LEU A 54 -33.80 15.02 10.75
CA LEU A 54 -32.60 14.90 11.56
C LEU A 54 -31.95 13.52 11.42
N GLY A 55 -32.75 12.45 11.41
CA GLY A 55 -32.25 11.10 11.13
C GLY A 55 -31.49 11.04 9.81
N ILE A 56 -32.06 11.55 8.72
CA ILE A 56 -31.41 11.61 7.40
C ILE A 56 -30.09 12.38 7.46
N ILE A 57 -30.06 13.53 8.15
CA ILE A 57 -28.84 14.34 8.30
C ILE A 57 -27.74 13.54 9.00
N LEU A 58 -28.09 12.86 10.08
CA LEU A 58 -27.13 12.06 10.86
C LEU A 58 -26.64 10.85 10.09
N ASP A 59 -27.51 10.15 9.36
CA ASP A 59 -27.13 9.03 8.48
C ASP A 59 -26.14 9.49 7.41
N LEU A 60 -26.44 10.56 6.69
CA LEU A 60 -25.54 11.11 5.68
C LEU A 60 -24.21 11.58 6.28
N LYS A 61 -24.21 12.16 7.49
CA LYS A 61 -22.98 12.51 8.21
C LYS A 61 -22.15 11.28 8.54
N THR A 62 -22.78 10.21 9.00
CA THR A 62 -22.09 8.94 9.29
C THR A 62 -21.50 8.31 8.03
N MET A 63 -22.17 8.46 6.89
CA MET A 63 -21.66 8.02 5.58
C MET A 63 -20.52 8.91 5.04
N GLY A 64 -20.17 10.02 5.73
CA GLY A 64 -19.03 10.88 5.37
C GLY A 64 -19.36 12.04 4.43
N PHE A 65 -20.64 12.42 4.28
CA PHE A 65 -21.03 13.60 3.51
C PHE A 65 -20.70 14.91 4.24
N HIS A 66 -20.32 15.94 3.49
CA HIS A 66 -20.14 17.29 4.03
C HIS A 66 -21.50 17.98 4.26
N LEU A 67 -21.55 18.90 5.21
CA LEU A 67 -22.80 19.60 5.57
C LEU A 67 -23.42 20.34 4.38
N ASN A 68 -22.62 20.91 3.50
CA ASN A 68 -23.13 21.60 2.32
C ASN A 68 -23.79 20.64 1.32
N ASP A 69 -23.21 19.44 1.13
CA ASP A 69 -23.82 18.42 0.26
C ASP A 69 -25.15 17.93 0.83
N ILE A 70 -25.23 17.76 2.16
CA ILE A 70 -26.46 17.39 2.86
C ILE A 70 -27.51 18.49 2.72
N LYS A 71 -27.13 19.76 2.87
CA LYS A 71 -28.04 20.89 2.71
C LYS A 71 -28.65 20.92 1.32
N ASN A 72 -27.82 20.87 0.27
CA ASN A 72 -28.25 20.85 -1.12
C ASN A 72 -29.17 19.65 -1.41
N PHE A 73 -28.85 18.48 -0.88
CA PHE A 73 -29.68 17.28 -1.02
C PHE A 73 -31.05 17.46 -0.36
N LEU A 74 -31.11 18.06 0.82
CA LEU A 74 -32.38 18.29 1.54
C LEU A 74 -33.35 19.24 0.82
N GLU A 75 -32.84 20.15 0.00
CA GLU A 75 -33.62 21.12 -0.77
C GLU A 75 -34.37 20.51 -1.97
N HIS A 76 -33.73 19.53 -2.64
CA HIS A 76 -34.22 18.95 -3.92
C HIS A 76 -34.17 17.43 -3.91
N ARG A 77 -34.90 16.76 -3.02
CA ARG A 77 -34.87 15.30 -2.87
C ARG A 77 -35.81 14.61 -3.84
N THR A 78 -35.25 13.81 -4.73
CA THR A 78 -35.97 12.79 -5.51
C THR A 78 -35.37 11.40 -5.22
N PRO A 79 -36.08 10.31 -5.51
CA PRO A 79 -35.48 8.97 -5.44
C PRO A 79 -34.24 8.84 -6.32
N GLU A 80 -34.25 9.43 -7.50
CA GLU A 80 -33.16 9.43 -8.49
C GLU A 80 -31.93 10.16 -7.94
N ASP A 81 -32.10 11.37 -7.38
CA ASP A 81 -31.03 12.15 -6.76
C ASP A 81 -30.42 11.40 -5.56
N THR A 82 -31.29 10.75 -4.76
CA THR A 82 -30.86 9.93 -3.62
C THR A 82 -29.98 8.77 -4.07
N LEU A 83 -30.41 8.01 -5.08
CA LEU A 83 -29.63 6.90 -5.64
C LEU A 83 -28.30 7.39 -6.22
N SER A 84 -28.32 8.49 -6.97
CA SER A 84 -27.11 9.11 -7.54
C SER A 84 -26.10 9.49 -6.45
N LEU A 85 -26.57 10.17 -5.42
CA LEU A 85 -25.77 10.63 -4.27
C LEU A 85 -25.11 9.43 -3.55
N LEU A 86 -25.91 8.42 -3.20
CA LEU A 86 -25.45 7.23 -2.48
C LEU A 86 -24.49 6.38 -3.32
N ASN A 87 -24.76 6.19 -4.60
CA ASN A 87 -23.87 5.45 -5.50
C ASN A 87 -22.50 6.15 -5.67
N LYS A 88 -22.50 7.48 -5.78
CA LYS A 88 -21.25 8.26 -5.84
C LYS A 88 -20.40 8.08 -4.58
N GLN A 89 -21.03 8.11 -3.42
CA GLN A 89 -20.32 7.91 -2.14
C GLN A 89 -19.84 6.47 -1.99
N LEU A 90 -20.68 5.50 -2.35
CA LEU A 90 -20.29 4.08 -2.36
C LEU A 90 -19.05 3.86 -3.23
N HIS A 91 -19.04 4.39 -4.46
CA HIS A 91 -17.89 4.30 -5.35
C HIS A 91 -16.62 4.92 -4.74
N LYS A 92 -16.75 6.10 -4.12
CA LYS A 92 -15.64 6.77 -3.43
C LYS A 92 -15.07 5.91 -2.29
N LEU A 93 -15.92 5.37 -1.44
CA LEU A 93 -15.52 4.53 -0.30
C LEU A 93 -14.89 3.20 -0.77
N THR A 94 -15.46 2.56 -1.79
CA THR A 94 -14.90 1.33 -2.39
C THR A 94 -13.47 1.58 -2.93
N LYS A 95 -13.28 2.69 -3.65
CA LYS A 95 -11.95 3.08 -4.12
C LYS A 95 -10.98 3.33 -2.97
N GLN A 96 -11.44 3.96 -1.89
CA GLN A 96 -10.62 4.21 -0.70
C GLN A 96 -10.22 2.91 0.01
N ILE A 97 -11.13 1.94 0.11
CA ILE A 97 -10.84 0.60 0.65
C ILE A 97 -9.75 -0.09 -0.19
N GLU A 98 -9.89 -0.07 -1.53
CA GLU A 98 -8.91 -0.67 -2.42
C GLU A 98 -7.51 -0.06 -2.24
N LEU A 99 -7.43 1.28 -2.19
CA LEU A 99 -6.17 2.00 -1.95
C LEU A 99 -5.55 1.64 -0.59
N THR A 100 -6.37 1.63 0.45
CA THR A 100 -5.93 1.31 1.81
C THR A 100 -5.45 -0.13 1.91
N SER A 101 -6.13 -1.08 1.27
CA SER A 101 -5.70 -2.48 1.20
C SER A 101 -4.32 -2.61 0.57
N LYS A 102 -4.06 -1.95 -0.56
CA LYS A 102 -2.74 -1.95 -1.21
C LYS A 102 -1.64 -1.38 -0.31
N LEU A 103 -1.94 -0.29 0.42
CA LEU A 103 -0.99 0.27 1.38
C LEU A 103 -0.67 -0.71 2.52
N CYS A 104 -1.66 -1.42 3.04
CA CYS A 104 -1.47 -2.47 4.03
C CYS A 104 -0.57 -3.59 3.51
N ASP A 105 -0.78 -4.03 2.26
CA ASP A 105 0.04 -5.09 1.66
C ASP A 105 1.48 -4.64 1.46
N ASN A 106 1.72 -3.39 1.07
CA ASN A 106 3.06 -2.82 0.99
C ASN A 106 3.76 -2.79 2.36
N ILE A 107 3.05 -2.40 3.41
CA ILE A 107 3.58 -2.40 4.78
C ILE A 107 3.92 -3.83 5.22
N LYS A 108 3.01 -4.80 5.01
CA LYS A 108 3.24 -6.21 5.33
C LYS A 108 4.47 -6.76 4.60
N SER A 109 4.64 -6.41 3.32
CA SER A 109 5.82 -6.82 2.54
C SER A 109 7.12 -6.30 3.15
N LYS A 110 7.15 -5.04 3.61
CA LYS A 110 8.33 -4.47 4.28
C LYS A 110 8.61 -5.12 5.63
N ILE A 111 7.57 -5.35 6.43
CA ILE A 111 7.69 -6.09 7.70
C ILE A 111 8.28 -7.49 7.45
N ASN A 112 7.75 -8.21 6.45
CA ASN A 112 8.25 -9.54 6.11
C ASN A 112 9.72 -9.51 5.68
N THR A 113 10.15 -8.50 4.93
CA THR A 113 11.57 -8.34 4.55
C THR A 113 12.48 -8.18 5.78
N ILE A 114 12.04 -7.40 6.77
CA ILE A 114 12.78 -7.20 8.03
C ILE A 114 12.82 -8.49 8.85
N ASN A 115 11.72 -9.26 8.91
CA ASN A 115 11.68 -10.52 9.62
C ASN A 115 12.61 -11.57 8.97
N VAL A 116 12.59 -11.68 7.63
CA VAL A 116 13.52 -12.55 6.89
C VAL A 116 14.97 -12.17 7.16
N TYR A 117 15.28 -10.89 7.33
CA TYR A 117 16.61 -10.44 7.74
C TYR A 117 16.98 -10.94 9.13
N ASN A 118 16.08 -10.81 10.12
CA ASN A 118 16.35 -11.22 11.50
C ASN A 118 16.63 -12.73 11.63
N ASP A 119 16.04 -13.55 10.76
CA ASP A 119 16.22 -15.00 10.72
C ASP A 119 17.42 -15.42 9.84
N CYS A 120 18.08 -14.48 9.15
CA CYS A 120 19.13 -14.75 8.19
C CYS A 120 20.47 -14.98 8.91
N LYS A 121 21.06 -16.14 8.70
CA LYS A 121 22.41 -16.45 9.13
C LYS A 121 23.41 -16.02 8.06
N LEU A 122 24.36 -15.17 8.45
CA LEU A 122 25.38 -14.67 7.52
C LEU A 122 26.38 -15.76 7.15
N ASN A 123 26.78 -15.79 5.87
CA ASN A 123 27.77 -16.69 5.31
C ASN A 123 27.42 -18.19 5.40
N GLU A 124 26.20 -18.53 5.79
CA GLU A 124 25.69 -19.90 5.72
C GLU A 124 24.91 -20.14 4.43
N ILE A 125 25.24 -21.23 3.73
CA ILE A 125 24.50 -21.64 2.54
C ILE A 125 23.33 -22.53 2.93
N THR A 126 22.16 -22.21 2.37
CA THR A 126 20.98 -23.04 2.45
C THR A 126 20.56 -23.49 1.05
N LEU A 127 20.06 -24.72 0.97
CA LEU A 127 19.49 -25.28 -0.25
C LEU A 127 18.01 -25.50 -0.02
N SER A 128 17.17 -24.82 -0.78
CA SER A 128 15.71 -24.94 -0.61
C SER A 128 14.94 -24.72 -1.92
N TYR A 129 13.80 -25.41 -2.04
CA TYR A 129 12.85 -25.12 -3.10
C TYR A 129 12.22 -23.73 -2.91
N ARG A 130 12.06 -23.02 -4.02
CA ARG A 130 11.43 -21.71 -4.07
C ARG A 130 10.26 -21.74 -5.01
N GLU A 131 9.17 -21.12 -4.60
CA GLU A 131 8.00 -20.93 -5.43
C GLU A 131 8.28 -19.96 -6.59
N GLU A 132 7.44 -20.04 -7.61
CA GLU A 132 7.42 -19.11 -8.72
C GLU A 132 7.20 -17.67 -8.21
N GLU A 133 8.02 -16.73 -8.62
CA GLU A 133 7.89 -15.32 -8.28
C GLU A 133 7.74 -14.48 -9.55
N TYR A 134 6.84 -13.49 -9.50
CA TYR A 134 6.55 -12.59 -10.62
C TYR A 134 7.25 -11.24 -10.42
N PHE A 135 7.97 -10.79 -11.44
CA PHE A 135 8.74 -9.55 -11.40
C PHE A 135 8.41 -8.63 -12.57
N LEU A 136 8.44 -7.32 -12.31
CA LEU A 136 8.70 -6.30 -13.33
C LEU A 136 10.21 -6.08 -13.34
N VAL A 137 10.82 -6.26 -14.51
CA VAL A 137 12.26 -6.20 -14.70
C VAL A 137 12.60 -5.11 -15.70
N SER A 138 13.68 -4.36 -15.45
CA SER A 138 14.19 -3.34 -16.35
C SER A 138 14.88 -3.98 -17.59
N GLU A 139 15.16 -3.15 -18.57
CA GLU A 139 16.20 -3.45 -19.56
C GLU A 139 17.59 -3.59 -18.89
N ASP A 140 18.56 -4.08 -19.64
CA ASP A 140 19.92 -4.23 -19.16
C ASP A 140 20.58 -2.88 -18.86
N ILE A 141 21.08 -2.72 -17.65
CA ILE A 141 21.81 -1.54 -17.19
C ILE A 141 23.30 -1.83 -17.22
N LEU A 142 24.01 -1.14 -18.10
CA LEU A 142 25.44 -1.34 -18.28
C LEU A 142 26.24 -0.83 -17.07
N LEU A 143 27.17 -1.64 -16.58
CA LEU A 143 28.07 -1.27 -15.48
C LEU A 143 29.11 -0.21 -15.89
N SER A 144 29.38 -0.07 -17.20
CA SER A 144 30.25 0.99 -17.75
C SER A 144 29.66 2.39 -17.64
N LEU A 145 28.34 2.52 -17.43
CA LEU A 145 27.69 3.82 -17.27
C LEU A 145 28.07 4.44 -15.91
N PRO A 146 28.15 5.78 -15.82
CA PRO A 146 28.27 6.50 -14.58
C PRO A 146 27.15 6.13 -13.59
N GLN A 147 27.47 6.13 -12.30
CA GLN A 147 26.52 5.70 -11.26
C GLN A 147 25.16 6.42 -11.36
N LYS A 148 25.16 7.75 -11.57
CA LYS A 148 23.94 8.54 -11.73
C LYS A 148 23.06 8.04 -12.89
N GLU A 149 23.66 7.71 -14.03
CA GLU A 149 22.94 7.23 -15.21
C GLU A 149 22.35 5.83 -14.95
N ARG A 150 23.05 4.95 -14.26
CA ARG A 150 22.53 3.65 -13.84
C ARG A 150 21.29 3.80 -12.93
N PHE A 151 21.31 4.75 -12.00
CA PHE A 151 20.14 5.04 -11.17
C PHE A 151 18.97 5.66 -11.95
N LEU A 152 19.25 6.52 -12.95
CA LEU A 152 18.22 7.05 -13.83
C LEU A 152 17.56 5.94 -14.67
N ALA A 153 18.38 5.01 -15.20
CA ALA A 153 17.85 3.85 -15.92
C ALA A 153 17.00 2.94 -15.01
N ALA A 154 17.41 2.72 -13.76
CA ALA A 154 16.61 1.99 -12.80
C ALA A 154 15.28 2.73 -12.44
N ALA A 155 15.30 4.06 -12.42
CA ALA A 155 14.12 4.87 -12.11
C ALA A 155 13.04 4.77 -13.19
N THR A 156 13.37 4.45 -14.45
CA THR A 156 12.38 4.23 -15.50
C THR A 156 11.48 3.04 -15.18
N LEU A 157 12.03 1.96 -14.60
CA LEU A 157 11.24 0.83 -14.12
C LEU A 157 10.27 1.26 -13.01
N LEU A 158 10.75 2.04 -12.04
CA LEU A 158 9.91 2.55 -10.94
C LEU A 158 8.76 3.42 -11.44
N ASN A 159 8.99 4.21 -12.50
CA ASN A 159 7.95 5.03 -13.12
C ASN A 159 6.93 4.18 -13.89
N SER A 160 7.35 3.08 -14.53
CA SER A 160 6.45 2.13 -15.19
C SER A 160 5.65 1.27 -14.22
N ALA A 161 6.12 1.14 -12.98
CA ALA A 161 5.47 0.40 -11.90
C ALA A 161 4.35 1.19 -11.20
N VAL A 162 3.97 2.36 -11.74
CA VAL A 162 2.79 3.12 -11.27
C VAL A 162 1.52 2.35 -11.62
N ASP A 163 0.68 2.07 -10.62
CA ASP A 163 -0.62 1.48 -10.87
C ASP A 163 -1.62 2.52 -11.44
N GLN A 164 -2.80 2.04 -11.89
CA GLN A 164 -3.87 2.90 -12.44
C GLN A 164 -4.37 3.96 -11.44
N ASN A 165 -4.06 3.81 -10.15
CA ASN A 165 -4.45 4.73 -9.08
C ASN A 165 -3.30 5.68 -8.67
N GLY A 166 -2.18 5.69 -9.40
CA GLY A 166 -1.03 6.53 -9.11
C GLY A 166 -0.19 6.07 -7.90
N LEU A 167 -0.45 4.88 -7.35
CA LEU A 167 0.41 4.29 -6.32
C LEU A 167 1.68 3.79 -7.01
N LYS A 168 2.79 4.40 -6.67
CA LYS A 168 4.11 3.98 -7.12
C LYS A 168 4.66 2.90 -6.20
N GLU A 169 5.08 1.77 -6.77
CA GLU A 169 5.96 0.85 -6.07
C GLU A 169 7.38 1.42 -6.11
N TYR A 170 7.73 2.26 -5.13
CA TYR A 170 9.00 2.99 -5.11
C TYR A 170 10.22 2.15 -4.72
N SER A 171 10.08 0.85 -4.56
CA SER A 171 11.20 0.03 -4.09
C SER A 171 11.64 -0.99 -5.10
N ILE A 172 12.88 -0.85 -5.56
CA ILE A 172 13.60 -1.94 -6.20
C ILE A 172 13.69 -3.07 -5.18
N SER A 173 13.21 -4.26 -5.57
CA SER A 173 13.24 -5.46 -4.73
C SER A 173 14.58 -6.18 -4.83
N GLY A 174 15.33 -5.98 -5.92
CA GLY A 174 16.62 -6.59 -6.11
C GLY A 174 17.19 -6.42 -7.52
N PHE A 175 18.18 -7.25 -7.80
CA PHE A 175 19.01 -7.22 -9.01
C PHE A 175 19.12 -8.62 -9.60
N ILE A 176 19.25 -8.70 -10.93
CA ILE A 176 19.46 -9.94 -11.67
C ILE A 176 20.73 -9.79 -12.50
N PHE A 177 21.61 -10.76 -12.40
CA PHE A 177 22.78 -10.90 -13.26
C PHE A 177 22.63 -12.18 -14.08
N ASN A 178 22.88 -12.09 -15.39
CA ASN A 178 22.90 -13.24 -16.30
C ASN A 178 24.35 -13.76 -16.44
N GLU A 179 24.90 -14.23 -15.33
CA GLU A 179 26.29 -14.64 -15.23
C GLU A 179 26.44 -15.88 -14.34
N SER A 180 27.47 -16.68 -14.62
CA SER A 180 27.88 -17.80 -13.76
C SER A 180 28.54 -17.30 -12.49
N VAL A 181 28.28 -17.97 -11.37
CA VAL A 181 29.00 -17.71 -10.11
C VAL A 181 30.50 -17.94 -10.26
N ASN A 182 30.89 -18.94 -11.06
CA ASN A 182 32.31 -19.31 -11.24
C ASN A 182 33.12 -18.22 -11.95
N ASP A 183 32.53 -17.64 -13.01
CA ASP A 183 33.17 -16.66 -13.89
C ASP A 183 32.54 -15.29 -13.79
N PHE A 184 32.11 -14.92 -12.58
CA PHE A 184 31.36 -13.65 -12.35
C PHE A 184 32.21 -12.43 -12.72
N SER A 185 31.86 -11.83 -13.86
CA SER A 185 32.46 -10.60 -14.40
C SER A 185 31.40 -9.83 -15.18
N PRO A 186 30.34 -9.35 -14.52
CA PRO A 186 29.18 -8.82 -15.21
C PRO A 186 29.48 -7.52 -15.95
N LYS A 187 28.93 -7.40 -17.15
CA LYS A 187 28.92 -6.15 -17.94
C LYS A 187 27.65 -5.34 -17.72
N SER A 188 26.57 -6.01 -17.35
CA SER A 188 25.25 -5.41 -17.10
C SER A 188 24.52 -6.14 -15.97
N TYR A 189 23.47 -5.51 -15.50
CA TYR A 189 22.49 -6.10 -14.58
C TYR A 189 21.10 -5.57 -14.89
N LYS A 190 20.08 -6.26 -14.40
CA LYS A 190 18.69 -5.78 -14.41
C LYS A 190 18.25 -5.49 -12.99
N VAL A 191 17.41 -4.48 -12.81
CA VAL A 191 16.69 -4.28 -11.55
C VAL A 191 15.31 -4.88 -11.64
N PHE A 192 14.75 -5.31 -10.52
CA PHE A 192 13.40 -5.82 -10.49
C PHE A 192 12.58 -5.28 -9.30
N CYS A 193 11.28 -5.18 -9.53
CA CYS A 193 10.27 -4.99 -8.50
C CYS A 193 9.41 -6.25 -8.42
N LYS A 194 9.15 -6.75 -7.21
CA LYS A 194 8.23 -7.88 -7.02
C LYS A 194 6.82 -7.42 -7.34
N THR A 195 6.10 -8.23 -8.10
CA THR A 195 4.74 -7.94 -8.54
C THR A 195 3.85 -9.18 -8.46
N ASN A 196 2.72 -9.19 -9.13
CA ASN A 196 1.78 -10.28 -9.17
C ASN A 196 1.63 -10.87 -10.59
N LYS A 197 0.92 -12.00 -10.70
CA LYS A 197 0.70 -12.73 -11.96
C LYS A 197 0.06 -11.90 -13.08
N LYS A 198 -0.66 -10.80 -12.76
CA LYS A 198 -1.34 -9.98 -13.77
C LYS A 198 -0.45 -8.91 -14.40
N ARG A 199 0.69 -8.58 -13.78
CA ARG A 199 1.49 -7.41 -14.14
C ARG A 199 2.99 -7.68 -14.13
N HIS A 200 3.42 -8.78 -14.73
CA HIS A 200 4.84 -9.16 -14.80
C HIS A 200 5.33 -9.16 -16.25
N ASN A 201 6.61 -8.96 -16.42
CA ASN A 201 7.33 -9.21 -17.65
C ASN A 201 8.45 -10.25 -17.48
N TYR A 202 8.61 -10.80 -16.26
CA TYR A 202 9.60 -11.80 -15.93
C TYR A 202 9.07 -12.74 -14.84
N ILE A 203 9.37 -14.03 -15.00
CA ILE A 203 9.03 -15.07 -14.03
C ILE A 203 10.32 -15.67 -13.51
N LYS A 204 10.56 -15.58 -12.19
CA LYS A 204 11.55 -16.39 -11.52
C LYS A 204 10.96 -17.78 -11.33
N PRO A 205 11.54 -18.84 -11.94
CA PRO A 205 10.88 -20.15 -11.97
C PRO A 205 10.86 -20.81 -10.59
N TYR A 206 9.88 -21.71 -10.41
CA TYR A 206 9.92 -22.70 -9.35
C TYR A 206 11.16 -23.57 -9.51
N GLY A 207 11.84 -23.92 -8.42
CA GLY A 207 13.01 -24.78 -8.47
C GLY A 207 13.81 -24.81 -7.18
N LEU A 208 14.91 -25.55 -7.23
CA LEU A 208 15.87 -25.64 -6.15
C LEU A 208 16.89 -24.50 -6.26
N TYR A 209 17.12 -23.79 -5.16
CA TYR A 209 18.02 -22.64 -5.11
C TYR A 209 19.04 -22.77 -4.00
N LEU A 210 20.29 -22.48 -4.31
CA LEU A 210 21.30 -22.11 -3.33
C LEU A 210 21.04 -20.70 -2.85
N GLN A 211 21.10 -20.49 -1.55
CA GLN A 211 20.87 -19.20 -0.93
C GLN A 211 21.95 -18.90 0.10
N ILE A 212 22.46 -17.68 0.08
CA ILE A 212 23.42 -17.18 1.06
C ILE A 212 23.13 -15.71 1.37
N CYS A 213 23.23 -15.33 2.64
CA CYS A 213 23.18 -13.93 3.06
C CYS A 213 24.60 -13.45 3.38
N VAL A 214 24.98 -12.30 2.84
CA VAL A 214 26.27 -11.66 3.09
C VAL A 214 26.09 -10.22 3.58
N ASN A 215 26.97 -9.79 4.46
CA ASN A 215 26.96 -8.42 4.98
C ASN A 215 27.72 -7.50 4.01
N THR A 216 27.03 -7.07 2.97
CA THR A 216 27.55 -6.13 1.97
C THR A 216 26.43 -5.57 1.09
N ASN A 217 26.72 -4.52 0.35
CA ASN A 217 25.82 -3.98 -0.67
C ASN A 217 25.71 -4.93 -1.87
N PHE A 218 24.77 -4.64 -2.79
CA PHE A 218 24.52 -5.51 -3.94
C PHE A 218 25.70 -5.60 -4.92
N ALA A 219 26.53 -4.56 -5.03
CA ALA A 219 27.61 -4.53 -6.01
C ALA A 219 28.71 -5.56 -5.67
N ASP A 220 28.99 -5.74 -4.39
CA ASP A 220 30.03 -6.64 -3.90
C ASP A 220 29.48 -8.01 -3.46
N ALA A 221 28.16 -8.15 -3.41
CA ALA A 221 27.48 -9.31 -2.84
C ALA A 221 27.93 -10.63 -3.46
N VAL A 222 27.99 -10.72 -4.80
CA VAL A 222 28.38 -11.96 -5.47
C VAL A 222 29.84 -12.28 -5.22
N ASN A 223 30.74 -11.30 -5.29
CA ASN A 223 32.18 -11.52 -5.04
C ASN A 223 32.40 -11.97 -3.60
N THR A 224 31.67 -11.43 -2.64
CA THR A 224 31.73 -11.85 -1.23
C THR A 224 31.22 -13.28 -1.04
N ALA A 225 30.13 -13.66 -1.72
CA ALA A 225 29.50 -14.98 -1.60
C ALA A 225 30.21 -16.07 -2.41
N LYS A 226 30.92 -15.70 -3.50
CA LYS A 226 31.52 -16.62 -4.47
C LYS A 226 32.36 -17.74 -3.84
N PRO A 227 33.30 -17.49 -2.91
CA PRO A 227 34.10 -18.53 -2.31
C PRO A 227 33.27 -19.60 -1.60
N PHE A 228 32.22 -19.18 -0.90
CA PHE A 228 31.30 -20.08 -0.19
C PHE A 228 30.50 -20.93 -1.17
N LEU A 229 29.91 -20.30 -2.20
CA LEU A 229 29.10 -20.95 -3.22
C LEU A 229 29.91 -22.00 -4.00
N ILE A 230 31.11 -21.66 -4.46
CA ILE A 230 32.00 -22.59 -5.22
C ILE A 230 32.35 -23.80 -4.37
N LYS A 231 32.81 -23.57 -3.14
CA LYS A 231 33.17 -24.66 -2.23
C LYS A 231 31.99 -25.60 -1.96
N PHE A 232 30.82 -25.06 -1.77
CA PHE A 232 29.58 -25.82 -1.52
C PHE A 232 29.17 -26.64 -2.75
N CYS A 233 29.18 -26.03 -3.95
CA CYS A 233 28.87 -26.71 -5.19
C CYS A 233 29.85 -27.87 -5.49
N GLN A 234 31.13 -27.66 -5.26
CA GLN A 234 32.15 -28.70 -5.41
C GLN A 234 31.93 -29.87 -4.44
N ALA A 235 31.65 -29.58 -3.18
CA ALA A 235 31.45 -30.61 -2.15
C ALA A 235 30.24 -31.51 -2.43
N LEU A 236 29.19 -30.97 -3.04
CA LEU A 236 27.95 -31.71 -3.34
C LEU A 236 27.78 -32.05 -4.83
N ASN A 237 28.77 -31.77 -5.66
CA ASN A 237 28.73 -31.95 -7.12
C ASN A 237 27.50 -31.31 -7.77
N LEU A 238 27.14 -30.08 -7.34
CA LEU A 238 26.02 -29.34 -7.86
C LEU A 238 26.41 -28.46 -9.05
N LYS A 239 25.55 -28.41 -10.04
CA LYS A 239 25.64 -27.45 -11.16
C LYS A 239 24.60 -26.34 -10.98
N THR A 240 25.02 -25.10 -11.20
CA THR A 240 24.17 -23.92 -11.11
C THR A 240 23.87 -23.37 -12.49
N ASN A 241 22.71 -22.68 -12.59
CA ASN A 241 22.38 -21.90 -13.77
C ASN A 241 23.20 -20.59 -13.82
N ASN A 242 23.28 -19.97 -15.00
CA ASN A 242 23.95 -18.69 -15.22
C ASN A 242 23.03 -17.49 -14.92
N ILE A 243 22.27 -17.55 -13.82
CA ILE A 243 21.42 -16.48 -13.35
C ILE A 243 21.62 -16.33 -11.85
N ILE A 244 21.85 -15.10 -11.41
CA ILE A 244 22.02 -14.76 -10.01
C ILE A 244 20.98 -13.69 -9.64
N TYR A 245 20.17 -14.00 -8.63
CA TYR A 245 19.22 -13.05 -8.04
C TYR A 245 19.80 -12.49 -6.76
N ILE A 246 19.79 -11.17 -6.60
CA ILE A 246 20.21 -10.50 -5.37
C ILE A 246 19.04 -9.72 -4.82
N LYS A 247 18.70 -9.96 -3.57
CA LYS A 247 17.69 -9.19 -2.82
C LYS A 247 18.38 -8.48 -1.67
N THR A 248 18.19 -7.18 -1.52
CA THR A 248 18.72 -6.44 -0.38
C THR A 248 17.73 -6.54 0.78
N LEU A 249 18.09 -7.29 1.83
CA LEU A 249 17.25 -7.52 3.00
C LEU A 249 17.37 -6.37 4.01
N ARG A 250 18.57 -5.91 4.28
CA ARG A 250 18.85 -4.74 5.11
C ARG A 250 19.40 -3.63 4.21
N ASN A 251 18.71 -2.49 4.22
CA ASN A 251 19.00 -1.33 3.39
C ASN A 251 18.68 -0.05 4.17
N TYR A 252 18.60 1.09 3.51
CA TYR A 252 18.26 2.39 4.12
C TYR A 252 16.91 2.45 4.88
N TRP A 253 16.04 1.46 4.79
CA TRP A 253 14.85 1.35 5.66
C TRP A 253 15.18 0.91 7.08
N SER A 254 16.33 0.26 7.27
CA SER A 254 16.71 -0.36 8.55
C SER A 254 18.12 0.01 9.02
N THR A 255 18.87 0.79 8.23
CA THR A 255 20.20 1.30 8.59
C THR A 255 20.53 2.56 7.80
N ASP A 256 21.32 3.42 8.34
CA ASP A 256 21.89 4.65 7.74
C ASP A 256 23.30 4.44 7.17
N SER A 257 23.91 3.29 7.41
CA SER A 257 25.25 2.97 6.88
C SER A 257 25.18 1.86 5.83
N HIS A 258 25.86 2.06 4.70
CA HIS A 258 26.07 1.04 3.66
C HIS A 258 26.81 -0.20 4.19
N ASP A 259 27.70 -0.01 5.17
CA ASP A 259 28.50 -1.10 5.74
C ASP A 259 27.65 -2.14 6.48
N ASN A 260 26.43 -1.75 6.81
CA ASN A 260 25.46 -2.61 7.48
C ASN A 260 24.43 -3.22 6.55
N PHE A 261 24.58 -3.10 5.24
CA PHE A 261 23.67 -3.72 4.28
C PHE A 261 23.82 -5.23 4.30
N ILE A 262 22.69 -5.93 4.11
CA ILE A 262 22.66 -7.38 3.95
C ILE A 262 22.00 -7.70 2.63
N SER A 263 22.75 -8.42 1.81
CA SER A 263 22.31 -8.93 0.53
C SER A 263 22.10 -10.43 0.60
N LYS A 264 20.94 -10.89 0.13
CA LYS A 264 20.63 -12.30 -0.08
C LYS A 264 20.84 -12.64 -1.54
N ILE A 265 21.67 -13.63 -1.79
CA ILE A 265 21.96 -14.16 -3.12
C ILE A 265 21.19 -15.47 -3.28
N GLU A 266 20.52 -15.64 -4.41
CA GLU A 266 19.80 -16.86 -4.78
C GLU A 266 20.27 -17.31 -6.17
N VAL A 267 20.78 -18.55 -6.28
CA VAL A 267 21.29 -19.13 -7.51
C VAL A 267 20.52 -20.42 -7.80
N PRO A 268 19.87 -20.56 -8.97
CA PRO A 268 19.18 -21.79 -9.33
C PRO A 268 20.15 -22.95 -9.50
N VAL A 269 19.78 -24.14 -9.03
CA VAL A 269 20.46 -25.41 -9.24
C VAL A 269 19.85 -26.10 -10.45
N LEU A 270 20.70 -26.71 -11.31
CA LEU A 270 20.27 -27.44 -12.51
C LEU A 270 19.88 -28.88 -12.18
#